data_99978e7c782a869b8a8811eb5328400f
#
_entry.id   99978e7c782a869b8a8811eb5328400f
#
_cell.length_a   1.000
_cell.length_b   1.000
_cell.length_c   1.000
_cell.angle_alpha   90.00
_cell.angle_beta   90.00
_cell.angle_gamma   90.00
#
_symmetry.space_group_name_H-M   'P 1'
#
loop_
_entity.id
_entity.type
_entity.pdbx_description
1 polymer ?
#
loop_
_entity_poly.entity_id
_entity_poly.type
_entity_poly.pdbx_seq_one_letter_code
_entity_poly.pdbx_strand_id
1 'polypeptide(L)'
;MGEHVQIPKPEPDEAALEKRREHLININMYTLTQLRAEMLKKGFRFFEDSSNKGYDVNIVGIRNKATGKKVTNIFDDLITISYKDEKGEWQYKEWAATTDPGKKSMLEWKAMGITGGCARLVPGQYRSTYATDLHQGKYEALCQRLANVDVYRDSDLDLEYDENKVTNGMYGINIHKSGRDSTWVENWSAGCQVFKRVKDFEEFMAIIRKAKKIHGNKFSYTLLEM
;
A
#
# COMPACT_ATOMS: atom_id res chain seq x y z
N MET A 1 15.44 46.87 -29.42
CA MET A 1 14.58 45.71 -29.04
C MET A 1 15.47 44.70 -28.38
N GLY A 2 15.43 44.60 -27.09
CA GLY A 2 16.25 43.65 -26.32
C GLY A 2 15.44 42.38 -26.09
N GLU A 3 15.90 41.26 -26.64
CA GLU A 3 15.32 39.94 -26.35
C GLU A 3 15.59 39.56 -24.89
N HIS A 4 14.54 39.44 -24.11
CA HIS A 4 14.60 38.84 -22.80
C HIS A 4 14.84 37.32 -22.94
N VAL A 5 16.09 36.90 -22.80
CA VAL A 5 16.43 35.50 -22.63
C VAL A 5 15.88 35.06 -21.28
N GLN A 6 14.81 34.28 -21.29
CA GLN A 6 14.32 33.56 -20.08
C GLN A 6 15.34 32.47 -19.73
N ILE A 7 16.04 32.65 -18.64
CA ILE A 7 16.87 31.60 -18.02
C ILE A 7 15.91 30.53 -17.50
N PRO A 8 15.99 29.25 -17.98
CA PRO A 8 15.15 28.20 -17.46
C PRO A 8 15.44 28.03 -15.97
N LYS A 9 14.38 27.94 -15.15
CA LYS A 9 14.53 27.58 -13.73
C LYS A 9 15.22 26.21 -13.66
N PRO A 10 16.25 26.06 -12.80
CA PRO A 10 16.88 24.75 -12.63
C PRO A 10 15.83 23.74 -12.22
N GLU A 11 15.82 22.59 -12.89
CA GLU A 11 14.99 21.47 -12.50
C GLU A 11 15.35 21.08 -11.05
N PRO A 12 14.36 20.75 -10.22
CA PRO A 12 14.65 20.34 -8.86
C PRO A 12 15.55 19.09 -8.87
N ASP A 13 16.61 19.11 -8.09
CA ASP A 13 17.48 17.96 -7.88
C ASP A 13 16.66 16.78 -7.33
N GLU A 14 16.26 15.88 -8.22
CA GLU A 14 15.43 14.72 -7.89
C GLU A 14 16.10 13.82 -6.83
N ALA A 15 17.43 13.71 -6.85
CA ALA A 15 18.17 12.94 -5.86
C ALA A 15 18.11 13.58 -4.47
N ALA A 16 18.19 14.90 -4.39
CA ALA A 16 18.04 15.64 -3.13
C ALA A 16 16.61 15.57 -2.58
N LEU A 17 15.61 15.63 -3.48
CA LEU A 17 14.20 15.45 -3.11
C LEU A 17 13.94 14.01 -2.60
N GLU A 18 14.50 13.01 -3.27
CA GLU A 18 14.36 11.62 -2.87
C GLU A 18 15.02 11.34 -1.51
N LYS A 19 16.23 11.84 -1.29
CA LYS A 19 16.93 11.74 -0.01
C LYS A 19 16.18 12.43 1.13
N ARG A 20 15.54 13.56 0.85
CA ARG A 20 14.70 14.28 1.81
C ARG A 20 13.41 13.50 2.13
N ARG A 21 12.80 12.84 1.13
CA ARG A 21 11.63 11.96 1.29
C ARG A 21 11.97 10.70 2.08
N GLU A 22 13.10 10.05 1.78
CA GLU A 22 13.58 8.90 2.56
C GLU A 22 13.84 9.28 4.02
N HIS A 23 14.39 10.46 4.25
CA HIS A 23 14.60 10.98 5.61
C HIS A 23 13.27 11.23 6.34
N LEU A 24 12.26 11.79 5.68
CA LEU A 24 10.93 12.01 6.26
C LEU A 24 10.21 10.69 6.57
N ILE A 25 10.33 9.68 5.70
CA ILE A 25 9.77 8.33 5.94
C ILE A 25 10.48 7.68 7.14
N ASN A 26 11.80 7.77 7.21
CA ASN A 26 12.58 7.21 8.32
C ASN A 26 12.30 7.88 9.69
N ILE A 27 11.86 9.13 9.72
CA ILE A 27 11.49 9.82 10.98
C ILE A 27 10.15 9.29 11.52
N ASN A 28 9.29 8.74 10.68
CA ASN A 28 7.96 8.25 11.05
C ASN A 28 7.86 6.72 11.14
N MET A 29 8.98 6.00 11.29
CA MET A 29 8.97 4.55 11.44
C MET A 29 8.17 4.13 12.67
N TYR A 30 7.23 3.21 12.48
CA TYR A 30 6.39 2.69 13.55
C TYR A 30 7.01 1.41 14.12
N THR A 31 7.01 1.29 15.44
CA THR A 31 7.42 0.04 16.09
C THR A 31 6.28 -0.98 16.07
N LEU A 32 6.62 -2.26 16.15
CA LEU A 32 5.66 -3.36 16.32
C LEU A 32 4.69 -3.09 17.49
N THR A 33 5.20 -2.56 18.60
CA THR A 33 4.39 -2.25 19.80
C THR A 33 3.35 -1.16 19.51
N GLN A 34 3.74 -0.12 18.77
CA GLN A 34 2.81 0.95 18.38
C GLN A 34 1.70 0.43 17.45
N LEU A 35 2.06 -0.37 16.43
CA LEU A 35 1.08 -0.94 15.50
C LEU A 35 0.11 -1.88 16.21
N ARG A 36 0.64 -2.76 17.07
CA ARG A 36 -0.19 -3.66 17.87
C ARG A 36 -1.18 -2.88 18.74
N ALA A 37 -0.71 -1.84 19.43
CA ALA A 37 -1.55 -1.00 20.27
C ALA A 37 -2.65 -0.31 19.47
N GLU A 38 -2.32 0.26 18.30
CA GLU A 38 -3.31 0.95 17.45
C GLU A 38 -4.34 -0.03 16.86
N MET A 39 -3.91 -1.22 16.43
CA MET A 39 -4.83 -2.26 15.98
C MET A 39 -5.81 -2.67 17.08
N LEU A 40 -5.32 -2.94 18.29
CA LEU A 40 -6.15 -3.35 19.43
C LEU A 40 -7.10 -2.22 19.86
N LYS A 41 -6.64 -0.97 19.88
CA LYS A 41 -7.47 0.22 20.16
C LYS A 41 -8.64 0.35 19.20
N LYS A 42 -8.46 -0.03 17.94
CA LYS A 42 -9.52 -0.03 16.92
C LYS A 42 -10.40 -1.30 16.95
N GLY A 43 -10.16 -2.22 17.87
CA GLY A 43 -10.86 -3.50 17.96
C GLY A 43 -10.45 -4.50 16.88
N PHE A 44 -9.33 -4.28 16.19
CA PHE A 44 -8.81 -5.19 15.18
C PHE A 44 -8.06 -6.34 15.83
N ARG A 45 -8.14 -7.51 15.19
CA ARG A 45 -7.40 -8.67 15.64
C ARG A 45 -5.92 -8.54 15.25
N PHE A 46 -5.05 -8.72 16.24
CA PHE A 46 -3.63 -8.92 16.04
C PHE A 46 -3.33 -10.43 16.19
N PHE A 47 -2.67 -11.03 15.20
CA PHE A 47 -2.36 -12.47 15.20
C PHE A 47 -1.08 -12.72 15.98
N GLU A 48 -1.17 -13.61 17.00
CA GLU A 48 -0.09 -13.87 17.95
C GLU A 48 0.51 -15.27 17.82
N ASP A 49 0.25 -15.95 16.71
CA ASP A 49 0.68 -17.32 16.45
C ASP A 49 0.23 -18.29 17.56
N SER A 50 -1.07 -18.31 17.81
CA SER A 50 -1.67 -19.19 18.82
C SER A 50 -1.44 -20.69 18.55
N SER A 51 -1.06 -21.04 17.33
CA SER A 51 -0.71 -22.41 16.94
C SER A 51 0.73 -22.79 17.23
N ASN A 52 1.60 -21.83 17.57
CA ASN A 52 3.05 -21.98 17.76
C ASN A 52 3.77 -22.61 16.55
N LYS A 53 3.28 -22.32 15.33
CA LYS A 53 3.87 -22.82 14.08
C LYS A 53 4.77 -21.80 13.39
N GLY A 54 4.80 -20.57 13.89
CA GLY A 54 5.43 -19.43 13.25
C GLY A 54 4.67 -18.95 12.02
N TYR A 55 5.04 -17.77 11.52
CA TYR A 55 4.51 -17.17 10.30
C TYR A 55 2.99 -16.93 10.26
N ASP A 56 2.32 -16.78 11.43
CA ASP A 56 0.96 -16.23 11.48
C ASP A 56 1.05 -14.71 11.34
N VAL A 57 0.96 -14.25 10.10
CA VAL A 57 1.37 -12.90 9.70
C VAL A 57 0.32 -11.84 9.97
N ASN A 58 0.74 -10.68 10.50
CA ASN A 58 -0.01 -9.43 10.47
C ASN A 58 0.52 -8.56 9.32
N ILE A 59 -0.30 -8.32 8.31
CA ILE A 59 0.03 -7.45 7.18
C ILE A 59 -0.72 -6.14 7.39
N VAL A 60 0.02 -5.04 7.55
CA VAL A 60 -0.57 -3.73 7.87
C VAL A 60 -0.06 -2.69 6.90
N GLY A 61 -0.97 -2.07 6.16
CA GLY A 61 -0.72 -0.82 5.46
C GLY A 61 -0.90 0.36 6.42
N ILE A 62 -0.04 1.33 6.31
CA ILE A 62 -0.11 2.58 7.06
C ILE A 62 -0.22 3.71 6.06
N ARG A 63 -1.41 4.26 5.94
CA ARG A 63 -1.66 5.48 5.17
C ARG A 63 -1.18 6.67 5.96
N ASN A 64 -0.38 7.50 5.33
CA ASN A 64 0.15 8.71 5.94
C ASN A 64 -0.96 9.75 6.11
N LYS A 65 -1.41 9.93 7.34
CA LYS A 65 -2.48 10.89 7.67
C LYS A 65 -2.10 12.34 7.37
N ALA A 66 -0.80 12.67 7.39
CA ALA A 66 -0.33 14.02 7.09
C ALA A 66 -0.52 14.41 5.62
N THR A 67 -0.67 13.44 4.72
CA THR A 67 -1.01 13.67 3.31
C THR A 67 -2.36 14.36 3.14
N GLY A 68 -3.31 14.10 4.05
CA GLY A 68 -4.64 14.68 4.00
C GLY A 68 -5.43 14.22 2.77
N LYS A 69 -6.07 15.17 2.08
CA LYS A 69 -6.92 14.88 0.92
C LYS A 69 -6.18 14.99 -0.44
N LYS A 70 -5.05 15.67 -0.50
CA LYS A 70 -4.36 15.94 -1.77
C LYS A 70 -3.59 14.74 -2.26
N VAL A 71 -3.68 14.48 -3.56
CA VAL A 71 -2.89 13.45 -4.23
C VAL A 71 -1.43 13.86 -4.30
N THR A 72 -0.58 13.21 -3.53
CA THR A 72 0.88 13.47 -3.51
C THR A 72 1.61 12.81 -4.66
N ASN A 73 1.04 11.71 -5.19
CA ASN A 73 1.62 10.89 -6.26
C ASN A 73 2.98 10.29 -5.90
N ILE A 74 3.31 10.18 -4.61
CA ILE A 74 4.56 9.59 -4.10
C ILE A 74 4.27 8.38 -3.22
N PHE A 75 5.32 7.58 -2.97
CA PHE A 75 5.25 6.44 -2.06
C PHE A 75 5.52 6.90 -0.63
N ASP A 76 4.58 7.61 -0.02
CA ASP A 76 4.66 8.20 1.32
C ASP A 76 3.91 7.41 2.40
N ASP A 77 3.43 6.24 2.03
CA ASP A 77 2.82 5.26 2.92
C ASP A 77 3.78 4.11 3.22
N LEU A 78 3.37 3.21 4.10
CA LEU A 78 4.13 2.01 4.44
C LEU A 78 3.28 0.75 4.27
N ILE A 79 3.92 -0.34 3.86
CA ILE A 79 3.42 -1.70 4.08
C ILE A 79 4.34 -2.36 5.08
N THR A 80 3.75 -2.95 6.13
CA THR A 80 4.48 -3.63 7.19
C THR A 80 4.03 -5.07 7.30
N ILE A 81 4.91 -5.92 7.82
CA ILE A 81 4.59 -7.28 8.19
C ILE A 81 5.21 -7.63 9.54
N SER A 82 4.44 -8.28 10.40
CA SER A 82 4.96 -8.82 11.65
C SER A 82 4.47 -10.26 11.87
N TYR A 83 5.32 -11.08 12.44
CA TYR A 83 5.06 -12.49 12.70
C TYR A 83 6.08 -13.03 13.71
N LYS A 84 5.77 -14.15 14.35
CA LYS A 84 6.80 -14.95 15.04
C LYS A 84 7.47 -15.89 14.03
N ASP A 85 8.78 -16.02 14.12
CA ASP A 85 9.54 -16.97 13.30
C ASP A 85 9.46 -18.40 13.85
N GLU A 86 10.26 -19.31 13.31
CA GLU A 86 10.33 -20.71 13.71
C GLU A 86 10.82 -20.91 15.15
N LYS A 87 11.47 -19.88 15.73
CA LYS A 87 11.95 -19.87 17.12
C LYS A 87 10.95 -19.23 18.09
N GLY A 88 9.84 -18.70 17.56
CA GLY A 88 8.86 -17.95 18.34
C GLY A 88 9.25 -16.50 18.61
N GLU A 89 10.30 -16.00 17.96
CA GLU A 89 10.77 -14.62 18.09
C GLU A 89 10.02 -13.69 17.15
N TRP A 90 9.62 -12.51 17.64
CA TRP A 90 8.94 -11.53 16.84
C TRP A 90 9.86 -10.94 15.78
N GLN A 91 9.41 -11.00 14.54
CA GLN A 91 9.98 -10.34 13.38
C GLN A 91 9.07 -9.19 12.95
N TYR A 92 9.67 -8.07 12.55
CA TYR A 92 8.99 -6.89 12.05
C TYR A 92 9.77 -6.30 10.88
N LYS A 93 9.06 -6.00 9.80
CA LYS A 93 9.61 -5.33 8.63
C LYS A 93 8.63 -4.30 8.12
N GLU A 94 9.16 -3.23 7.53
CA GLU A 94 8.39 -2.18 6.88
C GLU A 94 9.08 -1.71 5.60
N TRP A 95 8.28 -1.27 4.66
CA TRP A 95 8.75 -0.85 3.34
C TRP A 95 7.91 0.32 2.84
N ALA A 96 8.55 1.24 2.09
CA ALA A 96 7.89 2.34 1.41
C ALA A 96 6.89 1.81 0.36
N ALA A 97 5.70 2.37 0.40
CA ALA A 97 4.59 1.94 -0.44
C ALA A 97 3.61 3.09 -0.72
N THR A 98 2.62 2.84 -1.53
CA THR A 98 1.39 3.64 -1.57
C THR A 98 0.19 2.76 -1.23
N THR A 99 -0.74 3.32 -0.48
CA THR A 99 -2.08 2.75 -0.22
C THR A 99 -3.16 3.52 -0.94
N ASP A 100 -2.75 4.49 -1.75
CA ASP A 100 -3.61 5.42 -2.48
C ASP A 100 -3.44 5.27 -4.00
N PRO A 101 -4.44 5.62 -4.81
CA PRO A 101 -4.28 5.70 -6.27
C PRO A 101 -3.31 6.81 -6.66
N GLY A 102 -2.58 6.61 -7.76
CA GLY A 102 -1.66 7.61 -8.28
C GLY A 102 -2.32 8.61 -9.21
N LYS A 103 -1.66 9.74 -9.41
CA LYS A 103 -2.13 10.88 -10.19
C LYS A 103 -2.64 10.50 -11.57
N LYS A 104 -1.87 9.72 -12.31
CA LYS A 104 -2.24 9.33 -13.67
C LYS A 104 -3.50 8.46 -13.68
N SER A 105 -3.63 7.53 -12.76
CA SER A 105 -4.83 6.70 -12.63
C SER A 105 -6.07 7.55 -12.34
N MET A 106 -5.98 8.52 -11.44
CA MET A 106 -7.09 9.40 -11.09
C MET A 106 -7.56 10.27 -12.26
N LEU A 107 -6.63 10.86 -13.02
CA LEU A 107 -6.97 11.70 -14.17
C LEU A 107 -7.42 10.93 -15.41
N GLU A 108 -6.99 9.68 -15.56
CA GLU A 108 -7.18 8.89 -16.78
C GLU A 108 -8.02 7.62 -16.57
N TRP A 109 -8.69 7.45 -15.43
CA TRP A 109 -9.39 6.20 -15.11
C TRP A 109 -10.38 5.75 -16.19
N LYS A 110 -11.06 6.69 -16.88
CA LYS A 110 -11.97 6.37 -17.99
C LYS A 110 -11.21 5.77 -19.17
N ALA A 111 -10.09 6.38 -19.55
CA ALA A 111 -9.24 5.90 -20.64
C ALA A 111 -8.58 4.56 -20.30
N MET A 112 -8.34 4.29 -19.01
CA MET A 112 -7.80 3.03 -18.50
C MET A 112 -8.86 1.92 -18.35
N GLY A 113 -10.13 2.20 -18.70
CA GLY A 113 -11.23 1.22 -18.60
C GLY A 113 -11.68 0.93 -17.17
N ILE A 114 -11.34 1.77 -16.20
CA ILE A 114 -11.80 1.65 -14.83
C ILE A 114 -13.26 2.13 -14.76
N THR A 115 -14.14 1.37 -14.13
CA THR A 115 -15.55 1.74 -14.01
C THR A 115 -15.82 2.45 -12.70
N GLY A 116 -16.45 3.61 -12.77
CA GLY A 116 -16.92 4.37 -11.59
C GLY A 116 -15.82 5.08 -10.81
N GLY A 117 -14.67 5.36 -11.42
CA GLY A 117 -13.56 6.07 -10.81
C GLY A 117 -12.53 5.19 -10.11
N CYS A 118 -11.39 5.75 -9.74
CA CYS A 118 -10.37 5.07 -8.96
C CYS A 118 -10.92 4.65 -7.59
N ALA A 119 -10.44 3.52 -7.11
CA ALA A 119 -10.81 3.01 -5.79
C ALA A 119 -9.77 3.44 -4.76
N ARG A 120 -10.21 3.96 -3.63
CA ARG A 120 -9.38 4.21 -2.46
C ARG A 120 -9.85 3.32 -1.32
N LEU A 121 -9.00 2.39 -0.87
CA LEU A 121 -9.37 1.45 0.19
C LEU A 121 -9.73 2.19 1.47
N VAL A 122 -10.86 1.86 2.08
CA VAL A 122 -11.29 2.43 3.37
C VAL A 122 -10.38 1.87 4.47
N PRO A 123 -9.90 2.68 5.43
CA PRO A 123 -9.18 2.16 6.59
C PRO A 123 -10.02 1.13 7.36
N GLY A 124 -9.45 -0.04 7.61
CA GLY A 124 -10.18 -1.15 8.22
C GLY A 124 -9.38 -2.44 8.25
N GLN A 125 -9.97 -3.51 8.78
CA GLN A 125 -9.36 -4.84 8.77
C GLN A 125 -10.13 -5.78 7.84
N TYR A 126 -9.47 -6.24 6.81
CA TYR A 126 -9.98 -7.13 5.77
C TYR A 126 -9.51 -8.56 6.04
N ARG A 127 -10.30 -9.28 6.84
CA ARG A 127 -9.92 -10.62 7.30
C ARG A 127 -10.16 -11.67 6.24
N SER A 128 -9.15 -12.52 6.02
CA SER A 128 -9.23 -13.65 5.07
C SER A 128 -9.68 -13.23 3.66
N THR A 129 -9.30 -12.04 3.23
CA THR A 129 -9.75 -11.44 1.96
C THR A 129 -8.78 -11.72 0.82
N TYR A 130 -7.52 -11.96 1.14
CA TYR A 130 -6.42 -12.05 0.17
C TYR A 130 -5.92 -13.48 0.01
N ALA A 131 -5.48 -13.80 -1.21
CA ALA A 131 -4.76 -15.03 -1.54
C ALA A 131 -3.59 -14.70 -2.48
N THR A 132 -2.54 -15.52 -2.47
CA THR A 132 -1.52 -15.43 -3.52
C THR A 132 -2.10 -15.91 -4.82
N ASP A 133 -1.98 -15.10 -5.86
CA ASP A 133 -2.46 -15.36 -7.21
C ASP A 133 -1.70 -14.49 -8.22
N LEU A 134 -1.92 -14.68 -9.51
CA LEU A 134 -1.31 -13.85 -10.55
C LEU A 134 -1.97 -12.47 -10.61
N HIS A 135 -1.19 -11.43 -10.31
CA HIS A 135 -1.59 -10.05 -10.57
C HIS A 135 -1.61 -9.81 -12.08
N GLN A 136 -2.79 -9.45 -12.62
CA GLN A 136 -3.01 -9.26 -14.07
C GLN A 136 -2.51 -10.43 -14.94
N GLY A 137 -2.49 -11.66 -14.43
CA GLY A 137 -1.98 -12.82 -15.15
C GLY A 137 -0.45 -12.85 -15.35
N LYS A 138 0.31 -11.95 -14.71
CA LYS A 138 1.74 -11.74 -15.03
C LYS A 138 2.70 -12.32 -13.98
N TYR A 139 2.46 -12.06 -12.70
CA TYR A 139 3.34 -12.48 -11.62
C TYR A 139 2.59 -12.68 -10.30
N GLU A 140 3.14 -13.52 -9.42
CA GLU A 140 2.54 -13.79 -8.12
C GLU A 140 2.53 -12.55 -7.24
N ALA A 141 1.36 -12.25 -6.67
CA ALA A 141 1.14 -11.17 -5.73
C ALA A 141 0.10 -11.58 -4.69
N LEU A 142 -0.14 -10.74 -3.70
CA LEU A 142 -1.23 -10.96 -2.74
C LEU A 142 -2.49 -10.26 -3.27
N CYS A 143 -3.40 -11.04 -3.82
CA CYS A 143 -4.56 -10.55 -4.56
C CYS A 143 -5.84 -10.63 -3.75
N GLN A 144 -6.71 -9.63 -3.88
CA GLN A 144 -8.08 -9.68 -3.39
C GLN A 144 -8.84 -10.75 -4.19
N ARG A 145 -9.17 -11.89 -3.56
CA ARG A 145 -9.82 -13.02 -4.22
C ARG A 145 -10.94 -13.67 -3.42
N LEU A 146 -10.94 -13.50 -2.09
CA LEU A 146 -11.76 -14.33 -1.21
C LEU A 146 -12.94 -13.58 -0.58
N ALA A 147 -12.87 -12.26 -0.47
CA ALA A 147 -13.94 -11.44 0.08
C ALA A 147 -13.93 -10.01 -0.48
N ASN A 148 -15.04 -9.33 -0.33
CA ASN A 148 -15.21 -7.93 -0.69
C ASN A 148 -14.36 -7.02 0.21
N VAL A 149 -14.08 -5.83 -0.30
CA VAL A 149 -13.49 -4.72 0.44
C VAL A 149 -14.35 -3.47 0.30
N ASP A 150 -14.20 -2.56 1.24
CA ASP A 150 -14.85 -1.24 1.21
C ASP A 150 -13.91 -0.22 0.57
N VAL A 151 -14.42 0.54 -0.39
CA VAL A 151 -13.65 1.58 -1.07
C VAL A 151 -14.46 2.87 -1.23
N TYR A 152 -13.77 3.99 -1.20
CA TYR A 152 -14.23 5.23 -1.82
C TYR A 152 -13.98 5.16 -3.33
N ARG A 153 -14.80 5.86 -4.12
CA ARG A 153 -14.70 5.88 -5.59
C ARG A 153 -14.55 7.31 -6.07
N ASP A 154 -13.33 7.68 -6.44
CA ASP A 154 -13.05 8.95 -7.11
C ASP A 154 -13.57 8.88 -8.55
N SER A 155 -14.57 9.68 -8.87
CA SER A 155 -15.27 9.65 -10.14
C SER A 155 -15.29 10.97 -10.90
N ASP A 156 -14.77 12.05 -10.34
CA ASP A 156 -14.85 13.40 -10.91
C ASP A 156 -13.59 13.85 -11.66
N LEU A 157 -12.49 13.10 -11.59
CA LEU A 157 -11.23 13.38 -12.26
C LEU A 157 -10.46 14.55 -11.66
N ASP A 158 -10.64 14.82 -10.40
CA ASP A 158 -9.80 15.76 -9.67
C ASP A 158 -8.59 15.07 -9.01
N LEU A 159 -7.82 15.80 -8.25
CA LEU A 159 -6.63 15.31 -7.55
C LEU A 159 -6.79 15.48 -6.05
N GLU A 160 -7.99 15.16 -5.55
CA GLU A 160 -8.31 15.16 -4.14
C GLU A 160 -8.90 13.81 -3.71
N TYR A 161 -8.66 13.43 -2.46
CA TYR A 161 -9.28 12.24 -1.83
C TYR A 161 -10.40 12.72 -0.91
N ASP A 162 -11.48 13.20 -1.46
CA ASP A 162 -12.55 13.79 -0.69
C ASP A 162 -13.90 13.03 -0.74
N GLU A 163 -13.94 11.90 -1.46
CA GLU A 163 -15.09 11.04 -1.53
C GLU A 163 -15.46 10.47 -0.15
N ASN A 164 -16.75 10.46 0.11
CA ASN A 164 -17.32 9.94 1.36
C ASN A 164 -18.27 8.76 1.14
N LYS A 165 -18.67 8.47 -0.11
CA LYS A 165 -19.53 7.34 -0.44
C LYS A 165 -18.73 6.06 -0.49
N VAL A 166 -19.01 5.16 0.45
CA VAL A 166 -18.41 3.83 0.50
C VAL A 166 -19.19 2.87 -0.39
N THR A 167 -18.46 2.08 -1.16
CA THR A 167 -18.99 0.94 -1.91
C THR A 167 -18.25 -0.33 -1.52
N ASN A 168 -18.96 -1.48 -1.50
CA ASN A 168 -18.41 -2.78 -1.11
C ASN A 168 -18.39 -3.72 -2.30
N GLY A 169 -17.26 -4.37 -2.57
CA GLY A 169 -17.15 -5.27 -3.72
C GLY A 169 -15.78 -5.91 -3.93
N MET A 170 -15.73 -6.70 -5.00
CA MET A 170 -14.50 -7.30 -5.52
C MET A 170 -13.88 -6.35 -6.55
N TYR A 171 -13.04 -5.44 -6.10
CA TYR A 171 -12.45 -4.40 -6.95
C TYR A 171 -11.03 -4.74 -7.43
N GLY A 172 -10.47 -5.87 -6.96
CA GLY A 172 -9.10 -6.25 -7.29
C GLY A 172 -8.06 -5.37 -6.60
N ILE A 173 -8.35 -4.92 -5.38
CA ILE A 173 -7.39 -4.17 -4.55
C ILE A 173 -6.29 -5.12 -4.13
N ASN A 174 -5.25 -5.23 -4.95
CA ASN A 174 -4.15 -6.16 -4.74
C ASN A 174 -2.98 -5.48 -4.01
N ILE A 175 -2.12 -6.28 -3.42
CA ILE A 175 -0.85 -5.85 -2.82
C ILE A 175 0.26 -6.34 -3.75
N HIS A 176 0.91 -5.41 -4.45
CA HIS A 176 1.86 -5.74 -5.51
C HIS A 176 3.03 -4.75 -5.60
N LYS A 177 3.92 -4.90 -6.56
CA LYS A 177 5.05 -4.01 -6.80
C LYS A 177 4.77 -3.01 -7.93
N SER A 178 5.46 -1.88 -7.93
CA SER A 178 5.73 -1.13 -9.15
C SER A 178 6.52 -1.99 -10.13
N GLY A 179 6.48 -1.72 -11.43
CA GLY A 179 7.15 -2.56 -12.44
C GLY A 179 8.67 -2.52 -12.35
N ARG A 180 9.20 -1.46 -11.77
CA ARG A 180 10.60 -1.20 -11.41
C ARG A 180 10.60 -0.26 -10.23
N ASP A 181 11.75 0.00 -9.63
CA ASP A 181 11.86 1.05 -8.62
C ASP A 181 11.38 2.38 -9.21
N SER A 182 10.40 2.98 -8.56
CA SER A 182 9.73 4.16 -9.08
C SER A 182 9.70 5.28 -8.06
N THR A 183 9.93 6.51 -8.52
CA THR A 183 9.79 7.72 -7.68
C THR A 183 8.33 8.11 -7.53
N TRP A 184 7.53 7.94 -8.60
CA TRP A 184 6.15 8.37 -8.67
C TRP A 184 5.19 7.19 -8.75
N VAL A 185 4.01 7.34 -8.15
CA VAL A 185 2.95 6.31 -8.18
C VAL A 185 2.32 6.20 -9.56
N GLU A 186 1.96 7.34 -10.17
CA GLU A 186 1.37 7.43 -11.50
C GLU A 186 0.21 6.43 -11.73
N ASN A 187 0.39 5.47 -12.64
CA ASN A 187 -0.57 4.41 -12.95
C ASN A 187 -0.20 3.05 -12.35
N TRP A 188 0.77 3.00 -11.43
CA TRP A 188 1.05 1.76 -10.68
C TRP A 188 -0.09 1.40 -9.73
N SER A 189 -0.82 2.40 -9.23
CA SER A 189 -1.99 2.19 -8.39
C SER A 189 -3.22 2.91 -8.95
N ALA A 190 -4.30 2.17 -9.14
CA ALA A 190 -5.67 2.69 -9.31
C ALA A 190 -6.54 2.33 -8.07
N GLY A 191 -5.86 2.10 -6.93
CA GLY A 191 -6.41 1.68 -5.65
C GLY A 191 -5.67 0.51 -5.00
N CYS A 192 -4.78 -0.18 -5.73
CA CYS A 192 -3.92 -1.23 -5.18
C CYS A 192 -2.92 -0.67 -4.16
N GLN A 193 -2.46 -1.56 -3.27
CA GLN A 193 -1.40 -1.28 -2.33
C GLN A 193 -0.07 -1.63 -3.01
N VAL A 194 0.80 -0.66 -3.27
CA VAL A 194 1.93 -0.84 -4.18
C VAL A 194 3.26 -0.55 -3.50
N PHE A 195 4.15 -1.54 -3.49
CA PHE A 195 5.53 -1.36 -3.03
C PHE A 195 6.32 -0.47 -3.99
N LYS A 196 7.09 0.47 -3.42
CA LYS A 196 7.98 1.35 -4.18
C LYS A 196 9.07 0.58 -4.91
N ARG A 197 9.71 -0.39 -4.22
CA ARG A 197 10.87 -1.12 -4.72
C ARG A 197 10.54 -2.60 -4.97
N VAL A 198 11.03 -3.11 -6.08
CA VAL A 198 10.86 -4.53 -6.44
C VAL A 198 11.48 -5.45 -5.40
N LYS A 199 12.67 -5.11 -4.88
CA LYS A 199 13.37 -5.89 -3.85
C LYS A 199 12.54 -6.04 -2.57
N ASP A 200 11.89 -4.97 -2.13
CA ASP A 200 11.07 -4.94 -0.92
C ASP A 200 9.85 -5.85 -1.06
N PHE A 201 9.21 -5.81 -2.24
CA PHE A 201 8.11 -6.70 -2.56
C PHE A 201 8.54 -8.17 -2.61
N GLU A 202 9.68 -8.50 -3.19
CA GLU A 202 10.16 -9.89 -3.24
C GLU A 202 10.49 -10.42 -1.83
N GLU A 203 11.03 -9.58 -0.94
CA GLU A 203 11.22 -9.91 0.47
C GLU A 203 9.90 -10.18 1.17
N PHE A 204 8.90 -9.31 0.98
CA PHE A 204 7.55 -9.52 1.49
C PHE A 204 6.94 -10.83 0.98
N MET A 205 6.99 -11.09 -0.32
CA MET A 205 6.43 -12.30 -0.91
C MET A 205 7.16 -13.58 -0.46
N ALA A 206 8.45 -13.52 -0.12
CA ALA A 206 9.16 -14.65 0.46
C ALA A 206 8.57 -15.06 1.82
N ILE A 207 8.20 -14.08 2.65
CA ILE A 207 7.52 -14.32 3.94
C ILE A 207 6.11 -14.88 3.69
N ILE A 208 5.36 -14.30 2.76
CA ILE A 208 4.01 -14.77 2.39
C ILE A 208 4.03 -16.22 1.91
N ARG A 209 5.01 -16.61 1.10
CA ARG A 209 5.14 -18.01 0.63
C ARG A 209 5.41 -18.99 1.77
N LYS A 210 6.19 -18.60 2.79
CA LYS A 210 6.38 -19.42 4.00
C LYS A 210 5.09 -19.52 4.80
N ALA A 211 4.43 -18.40 5.06
CA ALA A 211 3.14 -18.36 5.75
C ALA A 211 2.09 -19.22 5.04
N LYS A 212 2.00 -19.14 3.71
CA LYS A 212 1.10 -19.98 2.89
C LYS A 212 1.33 -21.48 3.08
N LYS A 213 2.59 -21.92 3.15
CA LYS A 213 2.91 -23.34 3.34
C LYS A 213 2.44 -23.85 4.70
N ILE A 214 2.40 -23.00 5.72
CA ILE A 214 2.07 -23.36 7.10
C ILE A 214 0.57 -23.20 7.38
N HIS A 215 -0.02 -22.10 6.95
CA HIS A 215 -1.37 -21.67 7.30
C HIS A 215 -2.38 -21.72 6.14
N GLY A 216 -1.93 -22.08 4.93
CA GLY A 216 -2.76 -22.07 3.73
C GLY A 216 -2.82 -20.71 3.03
N ASN A 217 -3.50 -20.68 1.87
CA ASN A 217 -3.53 -19.52 0.98
C ASN A 217 -4.68 -18.55 1.32
N LYS A 218 -4.69 -18.04 2.55
CA LYS A 218 -5.73 -17.12 3.03
C LYS A 218 -5.10 -16.10 3.98
N PHE A 219 -5.11 -14.83 3.59
CA PHE A 219 -4.45 -13.75 4.31
C PHE A 219 -5.42 -12.62 4.66
N SER A 220 -5.12 -11.97 5.78
CA SER A 220 -5.80 -10.75 6.24
C SER A 220 -4.89 -9.55 5.98
N TYR A 221 -5.50 -8.41 5.66
CA TYR A 221 -4.82 -7.13 5.53
C TYR A 221 -5.53 -6.08 6.38
N THR A 222 -4.77 -5.27 7.09
CA THR A 222 -5.30 -4.14 7.86
C THR A 222 -4.75 -2.85 7.27
N LEU A 223 -5.62 -1.88 7.00
CA LEU A 223 -5.20 -0.53 6.63
C LEU A 223 -5.46 0.40 7.80
N LEU A 224 -4.41 1.01 8.31
CA LEU A 224 -4.45 2.07 9.32
C LEU A 224 -4.21 3.43 8.64
N GLU A 225 -4.74 4.47 9.24
CA GLU A 225 -4.41 5.86 8.92
C GLU A 225 -3.79 6.49 10.16
N MET A 226 -2.50 6.82 10.07
CA MET A 226 -1.68 7.24 11.22
C MET A 226 -0.84 8.48 10.90
#